data_f9314bdea123050d67277ccff5975f04
#
_entry.id   f9314bdea123050d67277ccff5975f04
#
_cell.length_a   1.000
_cell.length_b   1.000
_cell.length_c   1.000
_cell.angle_alpha   90.00
_cell.angle_beta   90.00
_cell.angle_gamma   90.00
#
_symmetry.space_group_name_H-M   'P 1'
#
loop_
_entity.id
_entity.type
_entity.pdbx_description
1 polymer ?
#
loop_
_entity_poly.entity_id
_entity_poly.type
_entity_poly.pdbx_seq_one_letter_code
_entity_poly.pdbx_strand_id
1 'polypeptide(L)' 'MANNEKAGTLNRIRVVLAEQEKTNRWLAEKLGKTEHTISRWCHNKSQPSVAQLNEIANVLNVDVRTLMNSNL' A
#
# COMPACT_ATOMS: atom_id res chain seq x y z
N MET A 1 20.01 -11.31 3.38
CA MET A 1 19.73 -10.91 3.35
C MET A 1 19.13 -10.05 3.49
N ALA A 2 19.04 -10.09 3.67
CA ALA A 2 18.54 -9.41 3.65
C ALA A 2 17.94 -8.59 3.90
N ASN A 3 17.89 -8.52 4.06
CA ASN A 3 17.39 -7.85 4.25
C ASN A 3 16.69 -7.04 4.23
N ASN A 4 16.85 -6.85 4.11
CA ASN A 4 16.26 -6.06 4.04
C ASN A 4 15.29 -5.77 3.85
N GLU A 5 15.49 -6.13 3.30
CA GLU A 5 14.41 -6.20 3.04
C GLU A 5 13.44 -6.01 3.90
N LYS A 6 13.55 -6.35 4.64
CA LYS A 6 12.73 -6.13 5.50
C LYS A 6 12.22 -4.87 5.64
N ALA A 7 12.97 -3.98 5.63
CA ALA A 7 12.53 -2.61 5.65
C ALA A 7 11.60 -2.34 4.50
N GLY A 8 11.89 -2.96 3.39
CA GLY A 8 11.12 -2.74 2.19
C GLY A 8 9.75 -3.37 2.18
N THR A 9 9.37 -4.05 3.25
CA THR A 9 8.13 -4.82 3.24
C THR A 9 7.16 -4.36 4.31
N LEU A 10 7.13 -3.06 4.57
CA LEU A 10 6.28 -2.52 5.61
C LEU A 10 4.81 -2.53 5.24
N ASN A 11 4.49 -2.52 3.95
CA ASN A 11 3.10 -2.64 3.54
C ASN A 11 3.00 -3.52 2.30
N ARG A 12 1.79 -3.97 2.02
CA ARG A 12 1.51 -4.84 0.87
C ARG A 12 0.55 -4.19 -0.11
N ILE A 13 0.54 -2.87 -0.17
CA ILE A 13 -0.39 -2.15 -1.04
C ILE A 13 -0.20 -2.60 -2.50
N ARG A 14 1.04 -2.68 -2.95
CA ARG A 14 1.32 -3.08 -4.33
C ARG A 14 0.76 -4.47 -4.64
N VAL A 15 0.92 -5.39 -3.69
CA VAL A 15 0.46 -6.76 -3.88
C VAL A 15 -1.07 -6.79 -4.01
N VAL A 16 -1.75 -6.06 -3.13
CA VAL A 16 -3.21 -6.07 -3.14
C VAL A 16 -3.74 -5.40 -4.41
N LEU A 17 -3.11 -4.30 -4.84
CA LEU A 17 -3.48 -3.68 -6.10
C LEU A 17 -3.35 -4.65 -7.26
N ALA A 18 -2.23 -5.37 -7.30
CA ALA A 18 -2.01 -6.34 -8.37
C ALA A 18 -3.04 -7.45 -8.33
N GLU A 19 -3.36 -7.94 -7.14
CA GLU A 19 -4.35 -9.01 -7.01
C GLU A 19 -5.72 -8.58 -7.51
N GLN A 20 -6.05 -7.30 -7.33
CA GLN A 20 -7.33 -6.77 -7.76
C GLN A 20 -7.27 -6.15 -9.16
N GLU A 21 -6.09 -6.22 -9.79
CA GLU A 21 -5.88 -5.67 -11.13
C GLU A 21 -6.18 -4.17 -11.17
N LYS A 22 -5.76 -3.47 -10.12
CA LYS A 22 -5.89 -2.03 -10.02
C LYS A 22 -4.53 -1.38 -10.18
N THR A 23 -4.53 -0.13 -10.63
CA THR A 23 -3.29 0.60 -10.86
C THR A 23 -3.05 1.62 -9.75
N ASN A 24 -1.80 2.08 -9.66
CA ASN A 24 -1.48 3.19 -8.77
C ASN A 24 -2.32 4.41 -9.10
N ARG A 25 -2.51 4.67 -10.38
CA ARG A 25 -3.30 5.81 -10.82
C ARG A 25 -4.74 5.71 -10.34
N TRP A 26 -5.32 4.52 -10.44
CA TRP A 26 -6.69 4.30 -9.97
C TRP A 26 -6.79 4.63 -8.48
N LEU A 27 -5.85 4.12 -7.70
CA LEU A 27 -5.87 4.36 -6.25
C LEU A 27 -5.65 5.82 -5.93
N ALA A 28 -4.73 6.47 -6.65
CA ALA A 28 -4.47 7.89 -6.45
C ALA A 28 -5.74 8.71 -6.67
N GLU A 29 -6.49 8.39 -7.72
CA GLU A 29 -7.72 9.09 -8.01
C GLU A 29 -8.76 8.87 -6.91
N LYS A 30 -8.86 7.65 -6.42
CA LYS A 30 -9.82 7.34 -5.36
C LYS A 30 -9.51 8.08 -4.07
N LEU A 31 -8.24 8.29 -3.77
CA LEU A 31 -7.82 8.90 -2.52
C LEU A 31 -7.58 10.41 -2.63
N GLY A 32 -7.65 10.95 -3.85
CA GLY A 32 -7.33 12.36 -4.04
C GLY A 32 -5.85 12.65 -3.83
N LYS A 33 -5.00 11.71 -4.17
CA LYS A 33 -3.54 11.82 -4.02
C LYS A 33 -2.90 11.76 -5.39
N THR A 34 -1.59 12.03 -5.43
CA THR A 34 -0.86 11.92 -6.68
C THR A 34 -0.39 10.48 -6.87
N GLU A 35 -0.20 10.12 -8.12
CA GLU A 35 0.34 8.81 -8.46
C GLU A 35 1.72 8.62 -7.84
N HIS A 36 2.49 9.70 -7.77
CA HIS A 36 3.82 9.65 -7.17
C HIS A 36 3.75 9.22 -5.70
N THR A 37 2.81 9.77 -4.95
CA THR A 37 2.63 9.40 -3.54
C THR A 37 2.31 7.91 -3.42
N ILE A 38 1.39 7.43 -4.25
CA ILE A 38 1.02 6.01 -4.20
C ILE A 38 2.21 5.13 -4.56
N SER A 39 2.98 5.53 -5.56
CA SER A 39 4.16 4.78 -5.96
C SER A 39 5.16 4.66 -4.82
N ARG A 40 5.39 5.75 -4.09
CA ARG A 40 6.30 5.72 -2.95
C ARG A 40 5.81 4.76 -1.87
N TRP A 41 4.51 4.75 -1.61
CA TRP A 41 3.94 3.80 -0.65
C TRP A 41 4.11 2.36 -1.13
N CYS A 42 3.85 2.11 -2.40
CA CYS A 42 3.96 0.77 -2.97
C CYS A 42 5.39 0.23 -2.91
N HIS A 43 6.36 1.11 -3.06
CA HIS A 43 7.77 0.71 -3.00
C HIS A 43 8.35 0.85 -1.60
N ASN A 44 7.50 1.15 -0.63
CA ASN A 44 7.90 1.29 0.77
C ASN A 44 8.98 2.35 0.98
N LYS A 45 8.99 3.36 0.13
CA LYS A 45 9.88 4.53 0.29
C LYS A 45 9.34 5.46 1.35
N SER A 46 8.02 5.48 1.52
CA SER A 46 7.35 6.18 2.60
C SER A 46 6.12 5.37 2.96
N GLN A 47 5.51 5.68 4.08
CA GLN A 47 4.36 4.91 4.55
C GLN A 47 3.15 5.81 4.69
N PRO A 48 1.96 5.32 4.36
CA PRO A 48 0.74 6.07 4.66
C PRO A 48 0.54 6.10 6.17
N SER A 49 -0.16 7.12 6.64
CA SER A 49 -0.57 7.17 8.04
C SER A 49 -1.58 6.06 8.30
N VAL A 50 -1.87 5.81 9.58
CA VAL A 50 -2.89 4.81 9.92
C VAL A 50 -4.23 5.20 9.30
N ALA A 51 -4.59 6.46 9.35
CA ALA A 51 -5.85 6.92 8.76
C ALA A 51 -5.86 6.67 7.26
N GLN A 52 -4.75 6.97 6.59
CA GLN A 52 -4.65 6.74 5.15
C GLN A 52 -4.70 5.26 4.82
N LEU A 53 -4.08 4.44 5.65
CA LEU A 53 -4.10 3.00 5.43
C LEU A 53 -5.53 2.47 5.53
N ASN A 54 -6.30 2.98 6.49
CA ASN A 54 -7.70 2.61 6.61
C ASN A 54 -8.50 3.05 5.39
N GLU A 55 -8.22 4.24 4.85
CA GLU A 55 -8.87 4.69 3.63
C GLU A 55 -8.58 3.77 2.47
N ILE A 56 -7.32 3.36 2.34
CA ILE A 56 -6.92 2.46 1.27
C ILE A 56 -7.67 1.13 1.41
N ALA A 57 -7.75 0.62 2.63
CA ALA A 57 -8.44 -0.64 2.88
C ALA A 57 -9.92 -0.53 2.48
N ASN A 58 -10.56 0.59 2.83
CA ASN A 58 -11.96 0.80 2.47
C ASN A 58 -12.14 0.84 0.95
N VAL A 59 -11.27 1.56 0.27
CA VAL A 59 -11.35 1.71 -1.18
C VAL A 59 -11.14 0.37 -1.88
N LEU A 60 -10.22 -0.44 -1.36
CA LEU A 60 -9.93 -1.76 -1.92
C LEU A 60 -10.85 -2.84 -1.38
N ASN A 61 -11.71 -2.48 -0.44
CA ASN A 61 -12.66 -3.41 0.16
C ASN A 61 -11.97 -4.62 0.80
N VAL A 62 -10.93 -4.35 1.55
CA VAL A 62 -10.19 -5.39 2.28
C VAL A 62 -10.04 -4.96 3.73
N ASP A 63 -9.74 -5.93 4.58
CA ASP A 63 -9.35 -5.66 5.94
C ASP A 63 -8.02 -4.93 5.94
N VAL A 64 -7.88 -3.92 6.80
CA VAL A 64 -6.65 -3.13 6.84
C VAL A 64 -5.42 -4.01 7.10
N ARG A 65 -5.61 -5.11 7.82
CA ARG A 65 -4.50 -6.02 8.11
C ARG A 65 -3.97 -6.68 6.84
N THR A 66 -4.81 -6.79 5.80
CA THR A 66 -4.38 -7.33 4.52
C THR A 66 -3.30 -6.45 3.88
N LEU A 67 -3.26 -5.17 4.23
CA LEU A 67 -2.30 -4.23 3.68
C LEU A 67 -1.00 -4.17 4.47
N MET A 68 -0.92 -4.89 5.56
CA MET A 68 0.23 -4.85 6.44
C MET A 68 1.01 -6.13 6.32
N ASN A 69 2.33 -6.04 6.44
CA ASN A 69 3.16 -7.22 6.46
C ASN A 69 3.29 -7.74 7.88
N SER A 70 3.22 -9.05 7.98
CA SER A 70 3.52 -9.71 9.23
C SER A 70 4.99 -10.09 9.23
N ASN A 71 5.66 -9.83 10.32
CA ASN A 71 7.07 -10.18 10.46
C ASN A 71 7.28 -11.39 11.32
N LEU A 72 6.26 -12.12 11.53
CA LEU A 72 6.35 -13.29 12.43
C LEU A 72 6.86 -14.52 11.73
#